data_899410b7ddfbdca5370808d1749cf91f
#
_entry.id   899410b7ddfbdca5370808d1749cf91f
#
_cell.length_a   1.000
_cell.length_b   1.000
_cell.length_c   1.000
_cell.angle_alpha   90.00
_cell.angle_beta   90.00
_cell.angle_gamma   90.00
#
_symmetry.space_group_name_H-M   'P 1'
#
loop_
_entity.id
_entity.type
_entity.pdbx_description
1 polymer ?
#
loop_
_entity_poly.entity_id
_entity_poly.type
_entity_poly.pdbx_seq_one_letter_code
_entity_poly.pdbx_strand_id
1 'polypeptide(L)'
;MFKKSLFFLSIISVFLLFSSYAKAEVSGEVQYILNTFLFLVSGFLVMWMAAGFAMLESGLVTSKSVSTIAAKNIGLYSIAGVMFWLVGYNMAYGIPEGGFIGSPIPWSDASALDTGYSDGSDWFFQMVFCATTCSIVSGTLAERIKIWPFFIFCAILTGFIYPIEMGWQWGGGYLAAAGFSDFAGSTLVHS
;
A
#
# COMPACT_ATOMS: atom_id res chain seq x y z
N MET A 1 -49.75 15.33 31.49
CA MET A 1 -48.69 14.51 30.86
C MET A 1 -48.54 14.75 29.36
N PHE A 2 -49.60 14.81 28.59
CA PHE A 2 -49.59 14.99 27.11
C PHE A 2 -48.85 16.27 26.59
N LYS A 3 -49.02 17.44 27.23
CA LYS A 3 -48.37 18.67 26.81
C LYS A 3 -46.83 18.67 26.93
N LYS A 4 -46.27 17.96 27.90
CA LYS A 4 -44.82 17.82 28.05
C LYS A 4 -44.20 16.88 26.97
N SER A 5 -44.92 15.84 26.61
CA SER A 5 -44.51 14.92 25.54
C SER A 5 -44.47 15.59 24.16
N LEU A 6 -45.48 16.44 23.85
CA LEU A 6 -45.52 17.20 22.60
C LEU A 6 -44.37 18.22 22.49
N PHE A 7 -44.02 18.86 23.60
CA PHE A 7 -42.91 19.81 23.67
C PHE A 7 -41.54 19.11 23.44
N PHE A 8 -41.33 17.93 24.03
CA PHE A 8 -40.12 17.14 23.78
C PHE A 8 -40.02 16.63 22.32
N LEU A 9 -41.13 16.20 21.74
CA LEU A 9 -41.19 15.79 20.34
C LEU A 9 -40.87 16.97 19.40
N SER A 10 -41.33 18.15 19.67
CA SER A 10 -41.02 19.35 18.86
C SER A 10 -39.54 19.73 18.93
N ILE A 11 -38.91 19.64 20.11
CA ILE A 11 -37.47 19.89 20.27
C ILE A 11 -36.65 18.87 19.51
N ILE A 12 -36.99 17.59 19.58
CA ILE A 12 -36.31 16.51 18.83
C ILE A 12 -36.46 16.72 17.31
N SER A 13 -37.67 17.11 16.84
CA SER A 13 -37.89 17.41 15.41
C SER A 13 -37.07 18.61 14.94
N VAL A 14 -36.93 19.66 15.74
CA VAL A 14 -36.10 20.83 15.44
C VAL A 14 -34.62 20.41 15.41
N PHE A 15 -34.15 19.61 16.36
CA PHE A 15 -32.76 19.10 16.38
C PHE A 15 -32.45 18.22 15.17
N LEU A 16 -33.39 17.36 14.73
CA LEU A 16 -33.25 16.53 13.54
C LEU A 16 -33.26 17.36 12.26
N LEU A 17 -33.97 18.47 12.20
CA LEU A 17 -33.95 19.38 11.05
C LEU A 17 -32.64 20.17 10.97
N PHE A 18 -32.02 20.52 12.11
CA PHE A 18 -30.71 21.18 12.11
C PHE A 18 -29.55 20.23 11.84
N SER A 19 -29.65 18.95 12.18
CA SER A 19 -28.58 17.97 11.88
C SER A 19 -28.42 17.66 10.39
N SER A 20 -29.42 17.93 9.56
CA SER A 20 -29.32 17.76 8.10
C SER A 20 -28.55 18.88 7.38
N TYR A 21 -28.26 19.99 8.05
CA TYR A 21 -27.53 21.14 7.46
C TYR A 21 -26.05 21.19 7.83
N ALA A 22 -25.57 20.30 8.70
CA ALA A 22 -24.16 20.23 9.08
C ALA A 22 -23.36 19.26 8.18
N LYS A 23 -23.58 19.29 6.85
CA LYS A 23 -22.58 18.81 5.91
C LYS A 23 -21.51 19.90 5.80
N ALA A 24 -20.51 19.84 6.67
CA ALA A 24 -19.26 20.54 6.43
C ALA A 24 -18.64 19.89 5.17
N GLU A 25 -18.83 20.54 4.03
CA GLU A 25 -18.17 20.14 2.79
C GLU A 25 -16.69 20.45 2.97
N VAL A 26 -15.89 19.40 3.10
CA VAL A 26 -14.42 19.53 3.21
C VAL A 26 -13.93 20.02 1.84
N SER A 27 -13.22 21.15 1.81
CA SER A 27 -12.66 21.66 0.55
C SER A 27 -11.73 20.63 -0.08
N GLY A 28 -11.65 20.58 -1.41
CA GLY A 28 -10.78 19.64 -2.14
C GLY A 28 -9.31 19.74 -1.70
N GLU A 29 -8.84 20.94 -1.36
CA GLU A 29 -7.49 21.18 -0.83
C GLU A 29 -7.28 20.50 0.54
N VAL A 30 -8.21 20.63 1.45
CA VAL A 30 -8.13 19.98 2.78
C VAL A 30 -8.20 18.46 2.62
N GLN A 31 -9.05 17.95 1.73
CA GLN A 31 -9.13 16.53 1.43
C GLN A 31 -7.79 16.01 0.87
N TYR A 32 -7.19 16.73 -0.08
CA TYR A 32 -5.89 16.39 -0.64
C TYR A 32 -4.80 16.31 0.44
N ILE A 33 -4.73 17.30 1.33
CA ILE A 33 -3.75 17.34 2.43
C ILE A 33 -3.97 16.16 3.39
N LEU A 34 -5.20 15.90 3.80
CA LEU A 34 -5.50 14.83 4.75
C LEU A 34 -5.23 13.44 4.15
N ASN A 35 -5.60 13.20 2.89
CA ASN A 35 -5.34 11.93 2.22
C ASN A 35 -3.83 11.71 2.00
N THR A 36 -3.10 12.74 1.57
CA THR A 36 -1.64 12.70 1.44
C THR A 36 -0.98 12.35 2.77
N PHE A 37 -1.41 13.00 3.85
CA PHE A 37 -0.91 12.71 5.19
C PHE A 37 -1.25 11.28 5.64
N LEU A 38 -2.47 10.82 5.36
CA LEU A 38 -2.90 9.45 5.66
C LEU A 38 -2.01 8.41 4.95
N PHE A 39 -1.74 8.59 3.65
CA PHE A 39 -0.84 7.71 2.91
C PHE A 39 0.58 7.70 3.47
N LEU A 40 1.13 8.87 3.82
CA LEU A 40 2.47 8.95 4.40
C LEU A 40 2.56 8.25 5.76
N VAL A 41 1.62 8.53 6.68
CA VAL A 41 1.61 7.88 8.01
C VAL A 41 1.42 6.37 7.89
N SER A 42 0.49 5.94 7.04
CA SER A 42 0.25 4.51 6.79
C SER A 42 1.48 3.87 6.14
N GLY A 43 2.12 4.54 5.19
CA GLY A 43 3.36 4.08 4.57
C GLY A 43 4.50 3.91 5.57
N PHE A 44 4.66 4.82 6.53
CA PHE A 44 5.64 4.67 7.62
C PHE A 44 5.34 3.47 8.51
N LEU A 45 4.07 3.22 8.82
CA LEU A 45 3.67 2.04 9.60
C LEU A 45 3.99 0.74 8.86
N VAL A 46 3.72 0.68 7.55
CA VAL A 46 4.08 -0.47 6.71
C VAL A 46 5.61 -0.61 6.59
N MET A 47 6.33 0.50 6.45
CA MET A 47 7.81 0.48 6.44
C MET A 47 8.39 -0.15 7.73
N TRP A 48 7.76 0.03 8.89
CA TRP A 48 8.17 -0.63 10.13
C TRP A 48 8.08 -2.15 10.06
N MET A 49 7.28 -2.72 9.16
CA MET A 49 7.31 -4.17 8.92
C MET A 49 8.68 -4.64 8.43
N ALA A 50 9.39 -3.85 7.63
CA ALA A 50 10.75 -4.19 7.20
C ALA A 50 11.71 -4.34 8.40
N ALA A 51 11.62 -3.47 9.40
CA ALA A 51 12.37 -3.59 10.64
C ALA A 51 11.94 -4.84 11.45
N GLY A 52 10.63 -5.11 11.50
CA GLY A 52 10.08 -6.31 12.13
C GLY A 52 10.60 -7.60 11.48
N PHE A 53 10.61 -7.69 10.16
CA PHE A 53 11.19 -8.83 9.43
C PHE A 53 12.69 -8.95 9.66
N ALA A 54 13.45 -7.86 9.65
CA ALA A 54 14.89 -7.89 9.94
C ALA A 54 15.18 -8.45 11.35
N MET A 55 14.39 -8.06 12.36
CA MET A 55 14.49 -8.58 13.72
C MET A 55 14.08 -10.06 13.80
N LEU A 56 12.95 -10.43 13.18
CA LEU A 56 12.45 -11.80 13.16
C LEU A 56 13.48 -12.74 12.51
N GLU A 57 13.94 -12.42 11.31
CA GLU A 57 14.92 -13.22 10.59
C GLU A 57 16.25 -13.32 11.35
N SER A 58 16.73 -12.21 11.94
CA SER A 58 17.96 -12.20 12.74
C SER A 58 17.85 -13.11 13.96
N GLY A 59 16.65 -13.26 14.54
CA GLY A 59 16.40 -14.18 15.66
C GLY A 59 16.28 -15.65 15.26
N LEU A 60 16.03 -15.95 13.98
CA LEU A 60 15.82 -17.30 13.47
C LEU A 60 17.05 -17.93 12.81
N VAL A 61 18.10 -17.15 12.55
CA VAL A 61 19.33 -17.61 11.92
C VAL A 61 20.47 -17.81 12.92
N THR A 62 21.55 -18.47 12.49
CA THR A 62 22.75 -18.59 13.30
C THR A 62 23.42 -17.22 13.53
N SER A 63 24.04 -17.01 14.67
CA SER A 63 24.66 -15.72 15.05
C SER A 63 25.64 -15.18 14.01
N LYS A 64 26.37 -16.06 13.30
CA LYS A 64 27.28 -15.68 12.20
C LYS A 64 26.59 -15.13 10.98
N SER A 65 25.30 -15.40 10.80
CA SER A 65 24.51 -15.01 9.63
C SER A 65 23.76 -13.69 9.84
N VAL A 66 23.66 -13.18 11.07
CA VAL A 66 22.89 -11.98 11.42
C VAL A 66 23.31 -10.75 10.61
N SER A 67 24.61 -10.53 10.43
CA SER A 67 25.11 -9.40 9.62
C SER A 67 24.69 -9.50 8.15
N THR A 68 24.68 -10.71 7.60
CA THR A 68 24.21 -10.98 6.23
C THR A 68 22.72 -10.74 6.12
N ILE A 69 21.93 -11.13 7.13
CA ILE A 69 20.49 -10.87 7.19
C ILE A 69 20.20 -9.38 7.24
N ALA A 70 20.92 -8.62 8.06
CA ALA A 70 20.78 -7.17 8.15
C ALA A 70 21.07 -6.50 6.78
N ALA A 71 22.20 -6.85 6.15
CA ALA A 71 22.57 -6.34 4.83
C ALA A 71 21.55 -6.74 3.74
N LYS A 72 21.03 -7.98 3.80
CA LYS A 72 19.99 -8.49 2.91
C LYS A 72 18.70 -7.68 3.02
N ASN A 73 18.24 -7.37 4.23
CA ASN A 73 17.01 -6.61 4.46
C ASN A 73 17.13 -5.16 3.95
N ILE A 74 18.26 -4.49 4.17
CA ILE A 74 18.52 -3.17 3.58
C ILE A 74 18.54 -3.23 2.05
N GLY A 75 19.24 -4.24 1.50
CA GLY A 75 19.37 -4.41 0.05
C GLY A 75 18.04 -4.68 -0.63
N LEU A 76 17.22 -5.60 -0.11
CA LEU A 76 15.91 -5.92 -0.69
C LEU A 76 14.98 -4.71 -0.71
N TYR A 77 14.95 -3.92 0.38
CA TYR A 77 14.13 -2.72 0.47
C TYR A 77 14.56 -1.67 -0.58
N SER A 78 15.86 -1.46 -0.73
CA SER A 78 16.41 -0.54 -1.73
C SER A 78 16.12 -1.01 -3.17
N ILE A 79 16.28 -2.29 -3.45
CA ILE A 79 15.99 -2.89 -4.76
C ILE A 79 14.50 -2.76 -5.07
N ALA A 80 13.63 -3.06 -4.11
CA ALA A 80 12.19 -2.91 -4.28
C ALA A 80 11.81 -1.48 -4.65
N GLY A 81 12.36 -0.47 -3.95
CA GLY A 81 12.10 0.93 -4.26
C GLY A 81 12.52 1.30 -5.68
N VAL A 82 13.74 0.92 -6.08
CA VAL A 82 14.24 1.20 -7.43
C VAL A 82 13.44 0.48 -8.51
N MET A 83 13.15 -0.80 -8.34
CA MET A 83 12.40 -1.58 -9.34
C MET A 83 10.94 -1.16 -9.45
N PHE A 84 10.31 -0.83 -8.32
CA PHE A 84 8.95 -0.33 -8.31
C PHE A 84 8.84 1.05 -8.97
N TRP A 85 9.85 1.91 -8.78
CA TRP A 85 9.96 3.19 -9.48
C TRP A 85 10.19 3.00 -10.99
N LEU A 86 11.12 2.12 -11.39
CA LEU A 86 11.51 1.94 -12.79
C LEU A 86 10.40 1.35 -13.65
N VAL A 87 9.68 0.37 -13.13
CA VAL A 87 8.70 -0.38 -13.93
C VAL A 87 7.45 -0.78 -13.15
N GLY A 88 7.55 -1.06 -11.84
CA GLY A 88 6.51 -1.74 -11.08
C GLY A 88 5.25 -0.91 -10.92
N TYR A 89 5.35 0.37 -10.56
CA TYR A 89 4.17 1.19 -10.29
C TYR A 89 3.24 1.30 -11.51
N ASN A 90 3.76 1.68 -12.65
CA ASN A 90 2.96 1.81 -13.87
C ASN A 90 2.54 0.44 -14.45
N MET A 91 3.27 -0.63 -14.13
CA MET A 91 2.84 -1.98 -14.49
C MET A 91 1.61 -2.40 -13.67
N ALA A 92 1.51 -1.98 -12.41
CA ALA A 92 0.37 -2.26 -11.55
C ALA A 92 -0.82 -1.32 -11.82
N TYR A 93 -0.59 -0.01 -11.82
CA TYR A 93 -1.65 1.00 -11.91
C TYR A 93 -1.92 1.53 -13.32
N GLY A 94 -1.02 1.30 -14.26
CA GLY A 94 -1.24 1.59 -15.68
C GLY A 94 -1.96 0.47 -16.44
N ILE A 95 -2.61 -0.46 -15.73
CA ILE A 95 -3.36 -1.56 -16.35
C ILE A 95 -4.71 -1.05 -16.86
N PRO A 96 -5.15 -1.42 -18.08
CA PRO A 96 -6.50 -1.12 -18.53
C PRO A 96 -7.54 -1.83 -17.66
N GLU A 97 -8.73 -1.25 -17.52
CA GLU A 97 -9.83 -1.87 -16.77
C GLU A 97 -10.08 -3.32 -17.26
N GLY A 98 -10.09 -4.26 -16.34
CA GLY A 98 -10.20 -5.69 -16.64
C GLY A 98 -8.96 -6.31 -17.34
N GLY A 99 -7.87 -5.56 -17.51
CA GLY A 99 -6.64 -6.01 -18.17
C GLY A 99 -5.76 -6.92 -17.29
N PHE A 100 -4.69 -7.42 -17.89
CA PHE A 100 -3.76 -8.36 -17.23
C PHE A 100 -2.41 -7.75 -16.89
N ILE A 101 -1.97 -6.72 -17.60
CA ILE A 101 -0.65 -6.12 -17.43
C ILE A 101 -0.66 -4.65 -17.85
N GLY A 102 -0.01 -3.80 -17.07
CA GLY A 102 0.20 -2.39 -17.39
C GLY A 102 1.49 -2.15 -18.16
N SER A 103 1.88 -0.89 -18.31
CA SER A 103 3.04 -0.49 -19.08
C SER A 103 4.31 -0.46 -18.22
N PRO A 104 5.42 -1.12 -18.62
CA PRO A 104 6.69 -1.09 -17.89
C PRO A 104 7.47 0.21 -18.14
N ILE A 105 6.94 1.33 -17.69
CA ILE A 105 7.56 2.66 -17.81
C ILE A 105 7.88 3.23 -16.42
N PRO A 106 8.91 4.06 -16.28
CA PRO A 106 9.24 4.70 -15.02
C PRO A 106 8.10 5.55 -14.49
N TRP A 107 7.89 5.49 -13.17
CA TRP A 107 6.96 6.37 -12.49
C TRP A 107 7.45 7.82 -12.53
N SER A 108 6.53 8.74 -12.70
CA SER A 108 6.76 10.18 -12.59
C SER A 108 5.60 10.82 -11.81
N ASP A 109 5.92 11.82 -11.00
CA ASP A 109 4.91 12.57 -10.26
C ASP A 109 4.02 13.36 -11.23
N ALA A 110 2.73 13.14 -11.16
CA ALA A 110 1.69 13.85 -11.91
C ALA A 110 0.61 14.41 -10.97
N SER A 111 0.99 14.68 -9.71
CA SER A 111 0.07 15.13 -8.67
C SER A 111 -0.75 16.35 -9.10
N ALA A 112 -2.06 16.26 -8.92
CA ALA A 112 -3.01 17.33 -9.15
C ALA A 112 -4.04 17.36 -8.00
N LEU A 113 -4.63 18.52 -7.72
CA LEU A 113 -5.60 18.64 -6.62
C LEU A 113 -6.86 17.79 -6.81
N ASP A 114 -7.23 17.54 -8.05
CA ASP A 114 -8.40 16.73 -8.43
C ASP A 114 -8.19 15.23 -8.22
N THR A 115 -6.93 14.74 -8.11
CA THR A 115 -6.65 13.35 -7.74
C THR A 115 -6.98 13.06 -6.28
N GLY A 116 -7.08 14.11 -5.45
CA GLY A 116 -7.44 14.02 -4.04
C GLY A 116 -6.31 13.60 -3.10
N TYR A 117 -5.09 13.36 -3.60
CA TYR A 117 -3.87 13.06 -2.83
C TYR A 117 -2.63 13.25 -3.70
N SER A 118 -1.44 13.31 -3.08
CA SER A 118 -0.16 13.37 -3.80
C SER A 118 0.24 12.00 -4.36
N ASP A 119 0.55 11.93 -5.66
CA ASP A 119 1.04 10.71 -6.30
C ASP A 119 2.30 10.16 -5.63
N GLY A 120 3.19 11.05 -5.15
CA GLY A 120 4.38 10.65 -4.39
C GLY A 120 4.05 9.95 -3.09
N SER A 121 2.96 10.35 -2.40
CA SER A 121 2.51 9.69 -1.17
C SER A 121 1.91 8.32 -1.44
N ASP A 122 1.14 8.17 -2.52
CA ASP A 122 0.61 6.89 -2.95
C ASP A 122 1.73 5.97 -3.43
N TRP A 123 2.62 6.46 -4.30
CA TRP A 123 3.79 5.68 -4.72
C TRP A 123 4.59 5.13 -3.53
N PHE A 124 4.87 5.96 -2.53
CA PHE A 124 5.59 5.53 -1.32
C PHE A 124 4.81 4.46 -0.55
N PHE A 125 3.51 4.68 -0.34
CA PHE A 125 2.64 3.73 0.36
C PHE A 125 2.59 2.38 -0.35
N GLN A 126 2.52 2.35 -1.66
CA GLN A 126 2.48 1.13 -2.45
C GLN A 126 3.86 0.46 -2.56
N MET A 127 4.93 1.25 -2.65
CA MET A 127 6.31 0.74 -2.68
C MET A 127 6.66 -0.06 -1.42
N VAL A 128 6.21 0.37 -0.25
CA VAL A 128 6.51 -0.36 1.00
C VAL A 128 5.80 -1.70 1.09
N PHE A 129 4.65 -1.89 0.46
CA PHE A 129 4.02 -3.20 0.28
C PHE A 129 4.81 -4.10 -0.68
N CYS A 130 5.28 -3.52 -1.79
CA CYS A 130 6.15 -4.21 -2.72
C CYS A 130 7.44 -4.71 -2.03
N ALA A 131 8.07 -3.88 -1.20
CA ALA A 131 9.21 -4.29 -0.38
C ALA A 131 8.87 -5.38 0.64
N THR A 132 7.66 -5.31 1.23
CA THR A 132 7.17 -6.31 2.19
C THR A 132 7.05 -7.70 1.55
N THR A 133 6.58 -7.81 0.33
CA THR A 133 6.53 -9.08 -0.42
C THR A 133 7.89 -9.76 -0.48
N CYS A 134 8.95 -9.01 -0.78
CA CYS A 134 10.32 -9.52 -0.70
C CYS A 134 10.73 -9.95 0.70
N SER A 135 10.31 -9.21 1.73
CA SER A 135 10.63 -9.54 3.14
C SER A 135 9.98 -10.86 3.56
N ILE A 136 8.75 -11.15 3.10
CA ILE A 136 8.06 -12.41 3.39
C ILE A 136 8.85 -13.60 2.82
N VAL A 137 9.26 -13.52 1.55
CA VAL A 137 10.06 -14.60 0.90
C VAL A 137 11.46 -14.69 1.52
N SER A 138 12.04 -13.57 1.93
CA SER A 138 13.38 -13.46 2.49
C SER A 138 13.62 -14.42 3.66
N GLY A 139 12.66 -14.53 4.58
CA GLY A 139 12.76 -15.43 5.73
C GLY A 139 12.86 -16.90 5.33
N THR A 140 12.09 -17.33 4.34
CA THR A 140 12.11 -18.71 3.82
C THR A 140 13.46 -19.08 3.20
N LEU A 141 14.14 -18.11 2.58
CA LEU A 141 15.42 -18.28 1.91
C LEU A 141 16.63 -18.00 2.81
N ALA A 142 16.41 -17.59 4.07
CA ALA A 142 17.49 -17.30 5.01
C ALA A 142 18.41 -18.51 5.17
N GLU A 143 19.73 -18.29 5.11
CA GLU A 143 20.81 -19.30 5.15
C GLU A 143 20.79 -20.36 4.02
N ARG A 144 19.85 -20.26 3.07
CA ARG A 144 19.66 -21.25 1.98
C ARG A 144 20.05 -20.72 0.60
N ILE A 145 20.15 -19.40 0.45
CA ILE A 145 20.51 -18.73 -0.80
C ILE A 145 21.68 -17.78 -0.59
N LYS A 146 22.50 -17.60 -1.62
CA LYS A 146 23.56 -16.58 -1.63
C LYS A 146 22.93 -15.20 -1.86
N ILE A 147 23.59 -14.14 -1.33
CA ILE A 147 23.04 -12.78 -1.34
C ILE A 147 22.77 -12.23 -2.76
N TRP A 148 23.67 -12.46 -3.72
CA TRP A 148 23.52 -11.94 -5.08
C TRP A 148 22.37 -12.59 -5.87
N PRO A 149 22.23 -13.93 -5.92
CA PRO A 149 21.02 -14.55 -6.47
C PRO A 149 19.73 -14.09 -5.80
N PHE A 150 19.75 -13.84 -4.50
CA PHE A 150 18.60 -13.29 -3.79
C PHE A 150 18.24 -11.88 -4.29
N PHE A 151 19.22 -10.99 -4.47
CA PHE A 151 18.98 -9.64 -4.99
C PHE A 151 18.45 -9.64 -6.43
N ILE A 152 18.93 -10.54 -7.28
CA ILE A 152 18.37 -10.71 -8.63
C ILE A 152 16.90 -11.17 -8.54
N PHE A 153 16.62 -12.13 -7.67
CA PHE A 153 15.25 -12.57 -7.42
C PHE A 153 14.36 -11.41 -6.92
N CYS A 154 14.85 -10.59 -5.96
CA CYS A 154 14.12 -9.41 -5.48
C CYS A 154 13.81 -8.46 -6.64
N ALA A 155 14.74 -8.18 -7.53
CA ALA A 155 14.51 -7.29 -8.66
C ALA A 155 13.41 -7.83 -9.59
N ILE A 156 13.38 -9.12 -9.86
CA ILE A 156 12.34 -9.76 -10.69
C ILE A 156 10.99 -9.73 -9.96
N LEU A 157 10.98 -10.11 -8.68
CA LEU A 157 9.75 -10.13 -7.88
C LEU A 157 9.12 -8.74 -7.78
N THR A 158 9.90 -7.71 -7.43
CA THR A 158 9.39 -6.37 -7.17
C THR A 158 9.20 -5.51 -8.42
N GLY A 159 9.90 -5.83 -9.51
CA GLY A 159 9.72 -5.14 -10.78
C GLY A 159 8.62 -5.72 -11.64
N PHE A 160 8.34 -7.02 -11.54
CA PHE A 160 7.47 -7.71 -12.48
C PHE A 160 6.40 -8.56 -11.80
N ILE A 161 6.77 -9.56 -11.00
CA ILE A 161 5.82 -10.57 -10.50
C ILE A 161 4.76 -9.91 -9.62
N TYR A 162 5.19 -9.27 -8.55
CA TYR A 162 4.27 -8.61 -7.61
C TYR A 162 3.47 -7.46 -8.24
N PRO A 163 4.07 -6.54 -9.05
CA PRO A 163 3.29 -5.51 -9.71
C PRO A 163 2.21 -6.03 -10.66
N ILE A 164 2.45 -7.11 -11.37
CA ILE A 164 1.43 -7.73 -12.23
C ILE A 164 0.28 -8.26 -11.39
N GLU A 165 0.58 -9.01 -10.34
CA GLU A 165 -0.42 -9.56 -9.42
C GLU A 165 -1.21 -8.44 -8.72
N MET A 166 -0.53 -7.42 -8.20
CA MET A 166 -1.11 -6.24 -7.59
C MET A 166 -2.06 -5.52 -8.55
N GLY A 167 -1.67 -5.39 -9.80
CA GLY A 167 -2.45 -4.77 -10.86
C GLY A 167 -3.79 -5.49 -11.12
N TRP A 168 -3.83 -6.81 -10.98
CA TRP A 168 -5.05 -7.59 -11.18
C TRP A 168 -6.17 -7.22 -10.22
N GLN A 169 -5.87 -6.77 -9.02
CA GLN A 169 -6.84 -6.37 -8.01
C GLN A 169 -6.79 -4.87 -7.75
N TRP A 170 -5.70 -4.35 -7.20
CA TRP A 170 -5.61 -2.95 -6.78
C TRP A 170 -5.49 -1.98 -7.97
N GLY A 171 -4.93 -2.44 -9.07
CA GLY A 171 -4.86 -1.68 -10.32
C GLY A 171 -6.12 -1.70 -11.18
N GLY A 172 -7.21 -2.33 -10.72
CA GLY A 172 -8.47 -2.43 -11.48
C GLY A 172 -8.43 -3.47 -12.61
N GLY A 173 -7.49 -4.42 -12.56
CA GLY A 173 -7.35 -5.49 -13.54
C GLY A 173 -8.45 -6.55 -13.48
N TYR A 174 -8.20 -7.69 -14.13
CA TYR A 174 -9.21 -8.71 -14.39
C TYR A 174 -9.85 -9.31 -13.11
N LEU A 175 -9.11 -9.43 -12.01
CA LEU A 175 -9.67 -9.94 -10.74
C LEU A 175 -10.64 -8.94 -10.11
N ALA A 176 -10.30 -7.64 -10.14
CA ALA A 176 -11.21 -6.59 -9.69
C ALA A 176 -12.48 -6.56 -10.53
N ALA A 177 -12.35 -6.65 -11.86
CA ALA A 177 -13.48 -6.71 -12.78
C ALA A 177 -14.34 -7.96 -12.57
N ALA A 178 -13.75 -9.08 -12.15
CA ALA A 178 -14.46 -10.30 -11.77
C ALA A 178 -15.12 -10.25 -10.38
N GLY A 179 -14.95 -9.14 -9.62
CA GLY A 179 -15.55 -8.96 -8.30
C GLY A 179 -14.70 -9.51 -7.14
N PHE A 180 -13.45 -9.94 -7.37
CA PHE A 180 -12.54 -10.28 -6.29
C PHE A 180 -12.17 -9.02 -5.51
N SER A 181 -12.13 -9.11 -4.19
CA SER A 181 -11.81 -7.99 -3.30
C SER A 181 -10.81 -8.43 -2.23
N ASP A 182 -9.66 -7.79 -2.24
CA ASP A 182 -8.65 -7.87 -1.18
C ASP A 182 -8.28 -6.46 -0.74
N PHE A 183 -8.94 -5.96 0.30
CA PHE A 183 -8.75 -4.58 0.78
C PHE A 183 -7.37 -4.38 1.41
N ALA A 184 -6.96 -5.31 2.27
CA ALA A 184 -5.74 -5.16 3.07
C ALA A 184 -4.49 -5.84 2.47
N GLY A 185 -4.60 -6.53 1.34
CA GLY A 185 -3.49 -7.25 0.72
C GLY A 185 -3.15 -8.59 1.39
N SER A 186 -4.11 -9.19 2.11
CA SER A 186 -3.88 -10.47 2.78
C SER A 186 -3.58 -11.61 1.79
N THR A 187 -4.08 -11.52 0.58
CA THR A 187 -3.74 -12.42 -0.52
C THR A 187 -2.61 -11.81 -1.36
N LEU A 188 -2.79 -10.57 -1.86
CA LEU A 188 -1.86 -9.91 -2.78
C LEU A 188 -0.42 -9.82 -2.27
N VAL A 189 -0.24 -9.51 -0.99
CA VAL A 189 1.11 -9.32 -0.42
C VAL A 189 1.72 -10.65 0.06
N HIS A 190 0.91 -11.70 0.23
CA HIS A 190 1.32 -12.95 0.90
C HIS A 190 1.22 -14.21 0.02
N SER A 191 0.76 -14.12 -1.25
CA SER A 191 0.67 -15.26 -2.17
C SER A 191 1.91 -15.51 -3.02
#